data_a141733f99f752e357ecfe68f4f36a85
#
_entry.id   a141733f99f752e357ecfe68f4f36a85
#
_cell.length_a   1.000
_cell.length_b   1.000
_cell.length_c   1.000
_cell.angle_alpha   90.00
_cell.angle_beta   90.00
_cell.angle_gamma   90.00
#
_symmetry.space_group_name_H-M   'P 1'
#
loop_
_entity.id
_entity.type
_entity.pdbx_description
1 polymer ?
#
loop_
_entity_poly.entity_id
_entity_poly.type
_entity_poly.pdbx_seq_one_letter_code
_entity_poly.pdbx_strand_id
1 'polypeptide(L)'
;AEFRSKRNTTRVITVTYRLMGDTPEEFRQRFNKLSRILNQEEVKLIFYDEPDKYFIGTKSTVDELPGGVLNVTGSFQFYCTDPYKYATTEKTFQAAAGSSGIQEATIVNNGAAAVPIDYTITHKHENGYIGIVSDHGVLQLGNVNEVDKELRKSEVLINHKSPATMSAMTNNQGILTEAIPMNGSFKTV
;
A
#
# COMPACT_ATOMS: atom_id res chain seq x y z
N ALA A 1 -5.37 -32.03 15.75
CA ALA A 1 -5.83 -30.73 15.23
C ALA A 1 -4.64 -30.02 14.59
N GLU A 2 -4.73 -29.69 13.32
CA GLU A 2 -3.67 -29.02 12.57
C GLU A 2 -3.86 -27.50 12.68
N PHE A 3 -2.83 -26.80 13.13
CA PHE A 3 -2.85 -25.33 13.22
C PHE A 3 -2.75 -24.73 11.80
N ARG A 4 -3.83 -24.12 11.30
CA ARG A 4 -3.88 -23.63 9.93
C ARG A 4 -3.44 -22.17 9.76
N SER A 5 -3.75 -21.28 10.70
CA SER A 5 -3.27 -19.89 10.66
C SER A 5 -3.53 -19.17 11.98
N LYS A 6 -2.71 -18.18 12.29
CA LYS A 6 -2.94 -17.23 13.39
C LYS A 6 -3.30 -15.88 12.76
N ARG A 7 -4.48 -15.40 13.07
CA ARG A 7 -4.89 -14.03 12.70
C ARG A 7 -4.70 -13.13 13.93
N ASN A 8 -3.89 -12.11 13.80
CA ASN A 8 -3.78 -11.11 14.85
C ASN A 8 -5.06 -10.26 14.88
N THR A 9 -5.62 -10.12 16.07
CA THR A 9 -6.78 -9.27 16.29
C THR A 9 -6.35 -7.80 16.34
N THR A 10 -7.31 -6.90 16.14
CA THR A 10 -7.14 -5.46 16.35
C THR A 10 -6.52 -5.17 17.72
N ARG A 11 -5.74 -4.11 17.80
CA ARG A 11 -5.09 -3.67 19.04
C ARG A 11 -5.77 -2.42 19.58
N VAL A 12 -6.05 -2.41 20.88
CA VAL A 12 -6.50 -1.22 21.59
C VAL A 12 -5.37 -0.73 22.47
N ILE A 13 -5.00 0.54 22.33
CA ILE A 13 -3.97 1.20 23.12
C ILE A 13 -4.64 2.27 23.96
N THR A 14 -4.59 2.11 25.29
CA THR A 14 -5.11 3.09 26.21
C THR A 14 -4.02 4.09 26.58
N VAL A 15 -4.30 5.36 26.37
CA VAL A 15 -3.40 6.48 26.70
C VAL A 15 -4.03 7.27 27.84
N THR A 16 -3.33 7.37 28.94
CA THR A 16 -3.71 8.23 30.05
C THR A 16 -3.02 9.58 29.93
N TYR A 17 -3.76 10.65 30.12
CA TYR A 17 -3.24 12.00 30.05
C TYR A 17 -3.61 12.80 31.30
N ARG A 18 -2.81 13.80 31.59
CA ARG A 18 -3.10 14.82 32.59
C ARG A 18 -3.13 16.16 31.92
N LEU A 19 -4.25 16.86 32.08
CA LEU A 19 -4.46 18.19 31.55
C LEU A 19 -4.55 19.18 32.73
N MET A 20 -3.76 20.24 32.66
CA MET A 20 -3.73 21.29 33.68
C MET A 20 -3.78 22.65 32.99
N GLY A 21 -4.36 23.62 33.66
CA GLY A 21 -4.33 25.04 33.27
C GLY A 21 -4.30 25.90 34.52
N ASP A 22 -3.69 27.07 34.44
CA ASP A 22 -3.65 28.02 35.54
C ASP A 22 -4.93 28.85 35.60
N THR A 23 -5.62 28.98 34.46
CA THR A 23 -6.92 29.64 34.35
C THR A 23 -7.93 28.74 33.62
N PRO A 24 -9.24 28.99 33.80
CA PRO A 24 -10.28 28.25 33.06
C PRO A 24 -10.14 28.39 31.55
N GLU A 25 -9.73 29.55 31.06
CA GLU A 25 -9.55 29.85 29.64
C GLU A 25 -8.38 29.03 29.08
N GLU A 26 -7.26 29.01 29.79
CA GLU A 26 -6.08 28.24 29.40
C GLU A 26 -6.36 26.75 29.39
N PHE A 27 -7.03 26.25 30.44
CA PHE A 27 -7.43 24.85 30.50
C PHE A 27 -8.29 24.47 29.31
N ARG A 28 -9.29 25.31 28.96
CA ARG A 28 -10.16 25.09 27.80
C ARG A 28 -9.40 25.11 26.47
N GLN A 29 -8.46 26.03 26.32
CA GLN A 29 -7.61 26.09 25.12
C GLN A 29 -6.77 24.84 24.96
N ARG A 30 -6.14 24.36 26.03
CA ARG A 30 -5.35 23.13 26.03
C ARG A 30 -6.22 21.91 25.70
N PHE A 31 -7.41 21.85 26.27
CA PHE A 31 -8.37 20.78 25.98
C PHE A 31 -8.83 20.79 24.51
N ASN A 32 -9.20 21.95 24.00
CA ASN A 32 -9.60 22.07 22.60
C ASN A 32 -8.47 21.71 21.64
N LYS A 33 -7.22 22.05 21.99
CA LYS A 33 -6.05 21.64 21.23
C LYS A 33 -5.87 20.13 21.23
N LEU A 34 -5.97 19.49 22.39
CA LEU A 34 -5.91 18.02 22.51
C LEU A 34 -7.02 17.36 21.69
N SER A 35 -8.27 17.81 21.87
CA SER A 35 -9.42 17.28 21.14
C SER A 35 -9.24 17.38 19.62
N ARG A 36 -8.73 18.52 19.12
CA ARG A 36 -8.47 18.72 17.69
C ARG A 36 -7.41 17.76 17.15
N ILE A 37 -6.34 17.50 17.91
CA ILE A 37 -5.29 16.55 17.52
C ILE A 37 -5.86 15.13 17.50
N LEU A 38 -6.68 14.79 18.48
CA LEU A 38 -7.23 13.45 18.63
C LEU A 38 -8.41 13.15 17.69
N ASN A 39 -9.00 14.16 17.09
CA ASN A 39 -10.17 14.00 16.19
C ASN A 39 -9.78 13.74 14.73
N GLN A 40 -8.61 13.16 14.51
CA GLN A 40 -8.13 12.73 13.19
C GLN A 40 -8.27 11.22 13.08
N GLU A 41 -8.52 10.75 11.86
CA GLU A 41 -8.55 9.33 11.54
C GLU A 41 -7.15 8.86 11.12
N GLU A 42 -6.84 7.60 11.40
CA GLU A 42 -5.60 6.94 11.00
C GLU A 42 -4.31 7.71 11.34
N VAL A 43 -4.25 8.22 12.56
CA VAL A 43 -3.07 8.95 13.02
C VAL A 43 -1.94 8.00 13.44
N LYS A 44 -0.71 8.48 13.27
CA LYS A 44 0.48 7.79 13.77
C LYS A 44 0.65 8.04 15.27
N LEU A 45 0.68 6.97 16.04
CA LEU A 45 0.99 7.01 17.47
C LEU A 45 2.44 6.60 17.67
N ILE A 46 3.28 7.55 18.05
CA ILE A 46 4.71 7.36 18.34
C ILE A 46 4.92 7.52 19.84
N PHE A 47 5.56 6.55 20.46
CA PHE A 47 5.94 6.64 21.87
C PHE A 47 7.32 7.29 22.02
N TYR A 48 7.49 8.07 23.09
CA TYR A 48 8.73 8.79 23.34
C TYR A 48 9.93 7.85 23.60
N ASP A 49 9.66 6.71 24.18
CA ASP A 49 10.65 5.64 24.48
C ASP A 49 10.98 4.76 23.26
N GLU A 50 10.19 4.87 22.18
CA GLU A 50 10.38 4.12 20.93
C GLU A 50 10.08 5.01 19.71
N PRO A 51 10.88 6.06 19.46
CA PRO A 51 10.60 7.08 18.45
C PRO A 51 10.78 6.58 17.01
N ASP A 52 11.44 5.45 16.83
CA ASP A 52 11.70 4.81 15.54
C ASP A 52 10.54 3.96 15.03
N LYS A 53 9.44 3.86 15.81
CA LYS A 53 8.27 3.04 15.48
C LYS A 53 6.97 3.78 15.77
N TYR A 54 5.92 3.37 15.06
CA TYR A 54 4.58 3.91 15.26
C TYR A 54 3.50 2.85 15.05
N PHE A 55 2.35 3.09 15.67
CA PHE A 55 1.09 2.43 15.32
C PHE A 55 0.23 3.37 14.49
N ILE A 56 -0.67 2.80 13.68
CA ILE A 56 -1.72 3.54 13.00
C ILE A 56 -3.03 3.23 13.71
N GLY A 57 -3.74 4.26 14.14
CA GLY A 57 -4.99 4.08 14.83
C GLY A 57 -5.88 5.31 14.82
N THR A 58 -7.13 5.09 15.18
CA THR A 58 -8.14 6.14 15.33
C THR A 58 -8.62 6.16 16.78
N LYS A 59 -8.83 7.34 17.31
CA LYS A 59 -9.37 7.49 18.65
C LYS A 59 -10.79 6.95 18.71
N SER A 60 -11.08 6.06 19.66
CA SER A 60 -12.40 5.44 19.79
C SER A 60 -13.27 6.06 20.90
N THR A 61 -12.66 6.49 22.01
CA THR A 61 -13.39 7.02 23.16
C THR A 61 -12.65 8.18 23.80
N VAL A 62 -13.40 9.12 24.36
CA VAL A 62 -12.88 10.22 25.20
C VAL A 62 -13.74 10.28 26.43
N ASP A 63 -13.11 10.41 27.60
CA ASP A 63 -13.82 10.67 28.84
C ASP A 63 -14.48 12.06 28.80
N GLU A 64 -15.65 12.16 29.41
CA GLU A 64 -16.30 13.46 29.58
C GLU A 64 -15.46 14.36 30.48
N LEU A 65 -15.43 15.64 30.14
CA LEU A 65 -14.71 16.63 30.92
C LEU A 65 -15.60 17.12 32.08
N PRO A 66 -15.19 16.91 33.34
CA PRO A 66 -15.94 17.52 34.43
C PRO A 66 -15.81 19.05 34.38
N GLY A 67 -16.94 19.72 34.49
CA GLY A 67 -16.97 21.19 34.54
C GLY A 67 -16.32 21.76 35.81
N GLY A 68 -15.68 22.93 35.70
CA GLY A 68 -15.18 23.67 36.88
C GLY A 68 -13.85 23.21 37.46
N VAL A 69 -13.08 22.38 36.74
CA VAL A 69 -11.78 21.81 37.21
C VAL A 69 -10.67 22.32 36.34
N LEU A 70 -9.56 22.71 36.95
CA LEU A 70 -8.33 23.15 36.24
C LEU A 70 -7.27 22.07 36.09
N ASN A 71 -7.52 20.88 36.65
CA ASN A 71 -6.61 19.75 36.62
C ASN A 71 -7.44 18.47 36.48
N VAL A 72 -7.27 17.79 35.38
CA VAL A 72 -8.01 16.55 35.07
C VAL A 72 -7.01 15.48 34.59
N THR A 73 -7.19 14.28 35.12
CA THR A 73 -6.60 13.08 34.55
C THR A 73 -7.70 12.33 33.81
N GLY A 74 -7.47 12.08 32.53
CA GLY A 74 -8.40 11.34 31.68
C GLY A 74 -7.66 10.26 30.89
N SER A 75 -8.42 9.48 30.17
CA SER A 75 -7.89 8.49 29.25
C SER A 75 -8.63 8.51 27.91
N PHE A 76 -7.98 8.04 26.88
CA PHE A 76 -8.62 7.74 25.61
C PHE A 76 -8.03 6.44 25.05
N GLN A 77 -8.76 5.84 24.16
CA GLN A 77 -8.34 4.62 23.52
C GLN A 77 -8.06 4.88 22.03
N PHE A 78 -6.92 4.39 21.56
CA PHE A 78 -6.63 4.24 20.16
C PHE A 78 -6.98 2.83 19.70
N TYR A 79 -7.80 2.76 18.68
CA TYR A 79 -8.18 1.54 18.02
C TYR A 79 -7.34 1.37 16.76
N CYS A 80 -6.42 0.42 16.79
CA CYS A 80 -5.56 0.08 15.67
C CYS A 80 -6.17 -1.12 14.95
N THR A 81 -6.71 -0.91 13.77
CA THR A 81 -7.25 -1.98 12.91
C THR A 81 -6.15 -2.94 12.51
N ASP A 82 -4.96 -2.41 12.27
CA ASP A 82 -3.75 -3.18 12.09
C ASP A 82 -2.94 -3.22 13.41
N PRO A 83 -2.71 -4.41 13.99
CA PRO A 83 -2.06 -4.55 15.28
C PRO A 83 -0.53 -4.38 15.23
N TYR A 84 0.06 -4.21 14.05
CA TYR A 84 1.51 -4.15 13.88
C TYR A 84 2.09 -2.77 14.17
N LYS A 85 3.36 -2.76 14.56
CA LYS A 85 4.19 -1.56 14.60
C LYS A 85 4.92 -1.41 13.28
N TYR A 86 4.96 -0.20 12.78
CA TYR A 86 5.69 0.19 11.58
C TYR A 86 6.95 0.96 11.96
N ALA A 87 8.02 0.76 11.22
CA ALA A 87 9.20 1.59 11.35
C ALA A 87 8.94 2.98 10.76
N THR A 88 9.50 4.02 11.38
CA THR A 88 9.42 5.40 10.86
C THR A 88 10.29 5.60 9.62
N THR A 89 11.29 4.75 9.45
CA THR A 89 12.22 4.79 8.32
C THR A 89 11.98 3.57 7.43
N GLU A 90 11.76 3.83 6.16
CA GLU A 90 11.66 2.82 5.12
C GLU A 90 13.04 2.27 4.77
N LYS A 91 13.15 0.95 4.62
CA LYS A 91 14.40 0.31 4.19
C LYS A 91 14.36 0.08 2.68
N THR A 92 15.34 0.60 2.00
CA THR A 92 15.56 0.37 0.57
C THR A 92 16.75 -0.56 0.37
N PHE A 93 16.57 -1.53 -0.51
CA PHE A 93 17.62 -2.44 -0.93
C PHE A 93 17.84 -2.26 -2.43
N GLN A 94 19.09 -2.24 -2.85
CA GLN A 94 19.43 -2.14 -4.26
C GLN A 94 20.16 -3.42 -4.67
N ALA A 95 19.68 -4.05 -5.73
CA ALA A 95 20.42 -5.11 -6.37
C ALA A 95 21.58 -4.52 -7.19
N ALA A 96 22.75 -5.09 -7.04
CA ALA A 96 23.89 -4.69 -7.85
C ALA A 96 23.66 -5.07 -9.32
N ALA A 97 24.05 -4.18 -10.24
CA ALA A 97 23.95 -4.47 -11.67
C ALA A 97 24.88 -5.63 -12.03
N GLY A 98 24.28 -6.76 -12.41
CA GLY A 98 25.02 -7.93 -12.92
C GLY A 98 25.29 -7.80 -14.42
N SER A 99 26.36 -8.42 -14.88
CA SER A 99 26.74 -8.45 -16.30
C SER A 99 25.94 -9.46 -17.13
N SER A 100 25.22 -10.38 -16.47
CA SER A 100 24.48 -11.48 -17.09
C SER A 100 22.96 -11.28 -17.16
N GLY A 101 22.46 -10.08 -16.82
CA GLY A 101 21.01 -9.84 -16.70
C GLY A 101 20.38 -10.41 -15.43
N ILE A 102 21.13 -11.14 -14.61
CA ILE A 102 20.68 -11.66 -13.32
C ILE A 102 21.21 -10.75 -12.22
N GLN A 103 20.33 -10.33 -11.34
CA GLN A 103 20.70 -9.50 -10.20
C GLN A 103 20.16 -10.16 -8.93
N GLU A 104 20.96 -10.15 -7.89
CA GLU A 104 20.59 -10.70 -6.59
C GLU A 104 20.64 -9.61 -5.52
N ALA A 105 19.66 -9.59 -4.66
CA ALA A 105 19.64 -8.74 -3.48
C ALA A 105 19.21 -9.54 -2.27
N THR A 106 19.99 -9.46 -1.20
CA THR A 106 19.59 -10.04 0.08
C THR A 106 18.76 -9.02 0.85
N ILE A 107 17.49 -9.34 1.08
CA ILE A 107 16.56 -8.51 1.83
C ILE A 107 16.37 -9.11 3.20
N VAL A 108 16.80 -8.39 4.24
CA VAL A 108 16.69 -8.84 5.62
C VAL A 108 15.53 -8.13 6.31
N ASN A 109 14.49 -8.90 6.64
CA ASN A 109 13.39 -8.44 7.48
C ASN A 109 13.69 -8.81 8.95
N ASN A 110 14.03 -7.81 9.76
CA ASN A 110 14.22 -7.98 11.20
C ASN A 110 12.91 -7.85 12.00
N GLY A 111 11.78 -7.68 11.32
CA GLY A 111 10.46 -7.60 11.94
C GLY A 111 9.91 -8.98 12.30
N ALA A 112 8.93 -8.99 13.19
CA ALA A 112 8.24 -10.22 13.61
C ALA A 112 7.15 -10.68 12.61
N ALA A 113 6.84 -9.88 11.60
CA ALA A 113 5.81 -10.17 10.61
C ALA A 113 6.39 -10.09 9.19
N ALA A 114 5.83 -10.88 8.29
CA ALA A 114 6.10 -10.76 6.87
C ALA A 114 5.55 -9.42 6.34
N VAL A 115 6.32 -8.75 5.51
CA VAL A 115 5.98 -7.46 4.91
C VAL A 115 6.02 -7.62 3.40
N PRO A 116 5.03 -7.10 2.66
CA PRO A 116 5.11 -7.04 1.21
C PRO A 116 6.29 -6.17 0.78
N ILE A 117 6.87 -6.52 -0.36
CA ILE A 117 8.02 -5.81 -0.93
C ILE A 117 7.53 -5.07 -2.17
N ASP A 118 7.83 -3.76 -2.21
CA ASP A 118 7.61 -2.94 -3.39
C ASP A 118 8.86 -2.98 -4.28
N TYR A 119 8.66 -3.33 -5.54
CA TYR A 119 9.74 -3.42 -6.51
C TYR A 119 9.71 -2.23 -7.45
N THR A 120 10.82 -1.52 -7.53
CA THR A 120 11.04 -0.49 -8.54
C THR A 120 12.11 -0.95 -9.51
N ILE A 121 11.74 -1.20 -10.75
CA ILE A 121 12.63 -1.70 -11.79
C ILE A 121 12.77 -0.63 -12.87
N THR A 122 13.99 -0.16 -13.07
CA THR A 122 14.32 0.79 -14.12
C THR A 122 15.02 0.07 -15.27
N HIS A 123 14.34 -0.02 -16.39
CA HIS A 123 14.89 -0.58 -17.62
C HIS A 123 15.82 0.42 -18.28
N LYS A 124 17.00 -0.02 -18.68
CA LYS A 124 17.96 0.78 -19.45
C LYS A 124 17.88 0.47 -20.95
N HIS A 125 17.29 -0.64 -21.30
CA HIS A 125 17.09 -1.12 -22.66
C HIS A 125 15.70 -1.75 -22.77
N GLU A 126 15.24 -1.99 -23.98
CA GLU A 126 14.05 -2.79 -24.22
C GLU A 126 14.23 -4.20 -23.64
N ASN A 127 13.20 -4.67 -23.00
CA ASN A 127 13.21 -5.93 -22.30
C ASN A 127 11.82 -6.59 -22.42
N GLY A 128 11.79 -7.79 -22.94
CA GLY A 128 10.54 -8.55 -23.17
C GLY A 128 10.06 -9.32 -21.94
N TYR A 129 10.92 -9.51 -20.93
CA TYR A 129 10.60 -10.35 -19.79
C TYR A 129 11.26 -9.89 -18.50
N ILE A 130 10.52 -9.97 -17.42
CA ILE A 130 11.03 -9.78 -16.06
C ILE A 130 10.58 -10.97 -15.22
N GLY A 131 11.54 -11.63 -14.58
CA GLY A 131 11.29 -12.65 -13.59
C GLY A 131 11.88 -12.25 -12.24
N ILE A 132 11.07 -12.27 -11.18
CA ILE A 132 11.51 -12.06 -9.81
C ILE A 132 11.25 -13.35 -9.05
N VAL A 133 12.29 -13.94 -8.50
CA VAL A 133 12.22 -15.18 -7.73
C VAL A 133 12.61 -14.89 -6.29
N SER A 134 11.81 -15.34 -5.36
CA SER A 134 12.10 -15.24 -3.93
C SER A 134 11.71 -16.56 -3.23
N ASP A 135 12.11 -16.72 -1.99
CA ASP A 135 11.72 -17.88 -1.17
C ASP A 135 10.20 -18.00 -0.97
N HIS A 136 9.46 -16.92 -1.24
CA HIS A 136 8.00 -16.86 -1.05
C HIS A 136 7.20 -16.91 -2.34
N GLY A 137 7.84 -16.92 -3.49
CA GLY A 137 7.13 -17.01 -4.77
C GLY A 137 7.90 -16.46 -5.95
N VAL A 138 7.24 -16.53 -7.08
CA VAL A 138 7.77 -16.07 -8.37
C VAL A 138 6.78 -15.07 -8.97
N LEU A 139 7.29 -13.91 -9.37
CA LEU A 139 6.57 -12.91 -10.15
C LEU A 139 7.16 -12.89 -11.56
N GLN A 140 6.33 -13.06 -12.57
CA GLN A 140 6.74 -13.04 -13.97
C GLN A 140 5.92 -12.02 -14.74
N LEU A 141 6.59 -11.20 -15.53
CA LEU A 141 5.97 -10.18 -16.39
C LEU A 141 6.60 -10.29 -17.79
N GLY A 142 5.77 -10.33 -18.81
CA GLY A 142 6.19 -10.47 -20.19
C GLY A 142 6.33 -11.92 -20.66
N ASN A 143 7.07 -12.09 -21.75
CA ASN A 143 7.24 -13.39 -22.40
C ASN A 143 8.72 -13.82 -22.34
N VAL A 144 8.98 -14.95 -21.71
CA VAL A 144 10.34 -15.50 -21.54
C VAL A 144 11.05 -15.81 -22.87
N ASN A 145 10.28 -16.06 -23.94
CA ASN A 145 10.81 -16.35 -25.27
C ASN A 145 11.00 -15.10 -26.13
N GLU A 146 10.74 -13.92 -25.59
CA GLU A 146 10.95 -12.66 -26.29
C GLU A 146 12.43 -12.30 -26.26
N VAL A 147 12.97 -11.94 -27.43
CA VAL A 147 14.38 -11.58 -27.54
C VAL A 147 14.57 -10.15 -27.03
N ASP A 148 15.50 -9.98 -26.09
CA ASP A 148 15.89 -8.67 -25.59
C ASP A 148 16.37 -7.77 -26.72
N LYS A 149 15.98 -6.50 -26.68
CA LYS A 149 16.26 -5.46 -27.68
C LYS A 149 15.50 -5.62 -29.00
N GLU A 150 14.58 -6.54 -29.11
CA GLU A 150 13.69 -6.59 -30.26
C GLU A 150 12.60 -5.54 -30.11
N LEU A 151 12.55 -4.62 -31.06
CA LEU A 151 11.51 -3.58 -31.12
C LEU A 151 10.19 -4.21 -31.57
N ARG A 152 9.45 -4.76 -30.64
CA ARG A 152 8.07 -5.16 -30.91
C ARG A 152 7.17 -3.94 -30.79
N LYS A 153 6.86 -3.37 -31.93
CA LYS A 153 5.83 -2.35 -32.00
C LYS A 153 4.49 -3.04 -31.73
N SER A 154 3.80 -2.62 -30.67
CA SER A 154 2.40 -2.95 -30.53
C SER A 154 1.65 -2.30 -31.68
N GLU A 155 1.27 -3.07 -32.66
CA GLU A 155 0.46 -2.61 -33.75
C GLU A 155 -1.00 -2.65 -33.31
N VAL A 156 -1.69 -1.52 -33.43
CA VAL A 156 -3.13 -1.49 -33.18
C VAL A 156 -3.82 -2.19 -34.34
N LEU A 157 -4.03 -3.49 -34.22
CA LEU A 157 -4.71 -4.30 -35.22
C LEU A 157 -6.18 -3.89 -35.40
N ILE A 158 -6.82 -3.43 -34.31
CA ILE A 158 -8.21 -3.01 -34.31
C ILE A 158 -8.32 -1.66 -33.62
N ASN A 159 -8.71 -0.64 -34.37
CA ASN A 159 -9.08 0.64 -33.81
C ASN A 159 -10.60 0.81 -33.88
N HIS A 160 -11.29 0.52 -32.78
CA HIS A 160 -12.75 0.62 -32.69
C HIS A 160 -13.30 2.04 -32.91
N LYS A 161 -12.44 3.06 -32.86
CA LYS A 161 -12.81 4.44 -33.14
C LYS A 161 -12.73 4.79 -34.62
N SER A 162 -12.18 3.90 -35.45
CA SER A 162 -12.05 4.11 -36.90
C SER A 162 -12.98 3.17 -37.67
N PRO A 163 -14.02 3.68 -38.33
CA PRO A 163 -14.90 2.89 -39.17
C PRO A 163 -14.16 2.13 -40.28
N ALA A 164 -13.10 2.72 -40.81
CA ALA A 164 -12.29 2.11 -41.87
C ALA A 164 -11.54 0.85 -41.38
N THR A 165 -11.08 0.84 -40.14
CA THR A 165 -10.45 -0.35 -39.54
C THR A 165 -11.44 -1.47 -39.37
N MET A 166 -12.67 -1.16 -38.97
CA MET A 166 -13.74 -2.14 -38.81
C MET A 166 -14.18 -2.75 -40.13
N SER A 167 -14.26 -1.96 -41.21
CA SER A 167 -14.63 -2.48 -42.52
C SER A 167 -13.52 -3.29 -43.21
N ALA A 168 -12.27 -3.09 -42.84
CA ALA A 168 -11.16 -3.88 -43.37
C ALA A 168 -11.05 -5.28 -42.76
N MET A 169 -11.71 -5.52 -41.65
CA MET A 169 -11.78 -6.82 -40.99
C MET A 169 -12.90 -7.66 -41.59
N THR A 170 -12.70 -8.10 -42.82
CA THR A 170 -13.66 -8.97 -43.49
C THR A 170 -13.40 -10.42 -43.25
N ASN A 171 -14.42 -11.22 -43.40
CA ASN A 171 -14.59 -12.62 -43.03
C ASN A 171 -13.53 -13.65 -43.47
N ASN A 172 -12.59 -13.27 -44.30
CA ASN A 172 -11.67 -14.23 -44.91
C ASN A 172 -10.40 -14.47 -44.10
N GLN A 173 -10.23 -13.75 -42.99
CA GLN A 173 -9.02 -13.88 -42.17
C GLN A 173 -9.21 -14.72 -40.92
N GLY A 174 -10.40 -15.30 -40.70
CA GLY A 174 -10.67 -16.22 -39.60
C GLY A 174 -10.72 -15.60 -38.19
N ILE A 175 -10.58 -14.27 -38.07
CA ILE A 175 -10.50 -13.60 -36.79
C ILE A 175 -11.83 -13.02 -36.33
N LEU A 176 -12.70 -12.57 -37.26
CA LEU A 176 -14.02 -12.03 -36.96
C LEU A 176 -15.01 -12.47 -38.06
N THR A 177 -16.06 -13.15 -37.67
CA THR A 177 -17.12 -13.63 -38.60
C THR A 177 -18.32 -12.68 -38.71
N GLU A 178 -18.40 -11.68 -37.80
CA GLU A 178 -19.52 -10.74 -37.76
C GLU A 178 -19.02 -9.33 -37.48
N ALA A 179 -19.75 -8.32 -37.93
CA ALA A 179 -19.49 -6.93 -37.65
C ALA A 179 -19.68 -6.65 -36.16
N ILE A 180 -18.63 -6.19 -35.48
CA ILE A 180 -18.71 -5.78 -34.09
C ILE A 180 -19.35 -4.38 -34.02
N PRO A 181 -20.43 -4.21 -33.25
CA PRO A 181 -21.03 -2.89 -33.08
C PRO A 181 -20.03 -1.90 -32.48
N MET A 182 -19.97 -0.69 -33.00
CA MET A 182 -19.02 0.35 -32.62
C MET A 182 -19.05 0.76 -31.13
N ASN A 183 -20.13 0.43 -30.43
CA ASN A 183 -20.35 0.70 -29.01
C ASN A 183 -20.27 -0.56 -28.13
N GLY A 184 -19.85 -1.67 -28.69
CA GLY A 184 -19.70 -2.92 -27.97
C GLY A 184 -18.35 -3.04 -27.29
N SER A 185 -18.30 -3.76 -26.17
CA SER A 185 -17.04 -4.18 -25.55
C SER A 185 -16.39 -5.29 -26.37
N PHE A 186 -15.10 -5.15 -26.64
CA PHE A 186 -14.34 -6.20 -27.32
C PHE A 186 -14.23 -7.44 -26.42
N LYS A 187 -14.59 -8.59 -26.95
CA LYS A 187 -14.17 -9.87 -26.36
C LYS A 187 -12.88 -10.28 -27.06
N THR A 188 -11.81 -10.39 -26.32
CA THR A 188 -10.61 -11.12 -26.74
C THR A 188 -11.00 -12.58 -26.94
N VAL A 189 -10.72 -13.11 -28.10
CA VAL A 189 -10.80 -14.54 -28.40
C VAL A 189 -9.46 -15.18 -28.02
#